data_6c7d65732dd2982a9961de86dc6b1023
#
_entry.id   6c7d65732dd2982a9961de86dc6b1023
#
_cell.length_a   1.000
_cell.length_b   1.000
_cell.length_c   1.000
_cell.angle_alpha   90.00
_cell.angle_beta   90.00
_cell.angle_gamma   90.00
#
_symmetry.space_group_name_H-M   'P 1'
#
loop_
_entity.id
_entity.type
_entity.pdbx_description
1 polymer ?
#
loop_
_entity_poly.entity_id
_entity_poly.type
_entity_poly.pdbx_seq_one_letter_code
_entity_poly.pdbx_strand_id
1 'polypeptide(L)'
;LSLKIFLTAFAVVDDIGGILVIAIFYSSEVAYGYLIVAAVLYFFLYYMGKFGMTQKIFFLLIGVIIWYLFLQSGIHSTISGVILAFVIPARPRLDAGKYIKRIRDIIGDFPVTKSDNIILTNEQIATLKQVERASDHVISPLQSLEDNLHGAVNFVILPLFAFANAGVVFSGGGGVVGAVSIAVAAGLLL
;
A
#
# COMPACT_ATOMS: atom_id res chain seq x y z
N LEU A 1 7.68 10.05 22.13
CA LEU A 1 6.99 10.25 20.84
C LEU A 1 7.95 10.89 19.81
N SER A 2 8.68 11.92 20.18
CA SER A 2 9.60 12.67 19.30
C SER A 2 10.72 11.81 18.71
N LEU A 3 11.30 10.89 19.49
CA LEU A 3 12.37 10.01 19.02
C LEU A 3 11.86 9.01 17.97
N LYS A 4 10.66 8.44 18.16
CA LYS A 4 10.07 7.54 17.16
C LYS A 4 9.83 8.27 15.85
N ILE A 5 9.25 9.46 15.89
CA ILE A 5 8.99 10.28 14.70
C ILE A 5 10.29 10.62 13.98
N PHE A 6 11.32 11.01 14.74
CA PHE A 6 12.64 11.31 14.17
C PHE A 6 13.26 10.09 13.48
N LEU A 7 13.29 8.93 14.15
CA LEU A 7 13.84 7.70 13.59
C LEU A 7 13.08 7.23 12.34
N THR A 8 11.75 7.31 12.37
CA THR A 8 10.93 6.95 11.20
C THR A 8 11.18 7.91 10.04
N ALA A 9 11.23 9.22 10.29
CA ALA A 9 11.51 10.21 9.26
C ALA A 9 12.92 10.02 8.67
N PHE A 10 13.92 9.75 9.53
CA PHE A 10 15.28 9.49 9.09
C PHE A 10 15.36 8.24 8.21
N ALA A 11 14.73 7.13 8.63
CA ALA A 11 14.70 5.90 7.84
C ALA A 11 14.03 6.11 6.47
N VAL A 12 12.90 6.85 6.42
CA VAL A 12 12.23 7.16 5.14
C VAL A 12 13.09 8.01 4.23
N VAL A 13 13.82 9.00 4.77
CA VAL A 13 14.73 9.86 3.98
C VAL A 13 15.90 9.03 3.45
N ASP A 14 16.45 8.11 4.25
CA ASP A 14 17.53 7.22 3.84
C ASP A 14 17.09 6.28 2.71
N ASP A 15 15.92 5.65 2.84
CA ASP A 15 15.33 4.78 1.82
C ASP A 15 15.09 5.52 0.51
N ILE A 16 14.45 6.71 0.55
CA ILE A 16 14.21 7.54 -0.63
C ILE A 16 15.54 8.01 -1.23
N GLY A 17 16.50 8.41 -0.40
CA GLY A 17 17.83 8.79 -0.82
C GLY A 17 18.56 7.67 -1.55
N GLY A 18 18.53 6.45 -1.01
CA GLY A 18 19.09 5.27 -1.63
C GLY A 18 18.46 4.95 -2.99
N ILE A 19 17.14 5.02 -3.09
CA ILE A 19 16.41 4.81 -4.36
C ILE A 19 16.82 5.86 -5.40
N LEU A 20 16.92 7.12 -5.02
CA LEU A 20 17.32 8.21 -5.93
C LEU A 20 18.77 8.05 -6.41
N VAL A 21 19.70 7.70 -5.53
CA VAL A 21 21.10 7.44 -5.89
C VAL A 21 21.18 6.28 -6.88
N ILE A 22 20.50 5.16 -6.60
CA ILE A 22 20.48 4.00 -7.51
C ILE A 22 19.91 4.42 -8.88
N ALA A 23 18.85 5.19 -8.88
CA ALA A 23 18.20 5.62 -10.11
C ALA A 23 19.08 6.54 -10.99
N ILE A 24 19.85 7.42 -10.37
CA ILE A 24 20.71 8.37 -11.10
C ILE A 24 21.98 7.69 -11.59
N PHE A 25 22.62 6.87 -10.74
CA PHE A 25 23.95 6.33 -11.02
C PHE A 25 23.94 4.95 -11.68
N TYR A 26 22.86 4.18 -11.54
CA TYR A 26 22.76 2.81 -12.05
C TYR A 26 21.73 2.66 -13.18
N SER A 27 21.23 3.78 -13.73
CA SER A 27 20.41 3.75 -14.94
C SER A 27 21.28 3.43 -16.17
N SER A 28 20.81 2.48 -16.98
CA SER A 28 21.39 2.14 -18.26
C SER A 28 20.93 3.14 -19.35
N GLU A 29 21.09 2.81 -20.64
CA GLU A 29 20.56 3.64 -21.72
C GLU A 29 19.07 3.90 -21.55
N VAL A 30 18.70 5.20 -21.47
CA VAL A 30 17.33 5.61 -21.15
C VAL A 30 16.48 5.65 -22.41
N ALA A 31 15.45 4.81 -22.47
CA ALA A 31 14.46 4.80 -23.54
C ALA A 31 13.33 5.79 -23.24
N TYR A 32 13.46 7.04 -23.69
CA TYR A 32 12.53 8.13 -23.40
C TYR A 32 11.07 7.88 -23.82
N GLY A 33 10.84 7.03 -24.84
CA GLY A 33 9.49 6.70 -25.28
C GLY A 33 8.62 6.08 -24.17
N TYR A 34 9.17 5.14 -23.41
CA TYR A 34 8.46 4.52 -22.28
C TYR A 34 8.19 5.51 -21.15
N LEU A 35 9.11 6.44 -20.90
CA LEU A 35 8.93 7.47 -19.88
C LEU A 35 7.83 8.47 -20.22
N ILE A 36 7.70 8.84 -21.50
CA ILE A 36 6.62 9.73 -21.95
C ILE A 36 5.27 9.05 -21.72
N VAL A 37 5.12 7.78 -22.08
CA VAL A 37 3.88 7.03 -21.85
C VAL A 37 3.59 6.92 -20.35
N ALA A 38 4.60 6.63 -19.53
CA ALA A 38 4.46 6.58 -18.07
C ALA A 38 4.02 7.95 -17.49
N ALA A 39 4.60 9.05 -17.96
CA ALA A 39 4.24 10.41 -17.56
C ALA A 39 2.76 10.73 -17.90
N VAL A 40 2.30 10.33 -19.08
CA VAL A 40 0.88 10.49 -19.47
C VAL A 40 -0.04 9.70 -18.55
N LEU A 41 0.34 8.46 -18.19
CA LEU A 41 -0.43 7.64 -17.26
C LEU A 41 -0.46 8.23 -15.85
N TYR A 42 0.66 8.79 -15.34
CA TYR A 42 0.67 9.51 -14.07
C TYR A 42 -0.24 10.73 -14.09
N PHE A 43 -0.20 11.51 -15.16
CA PHE A 43 -1.08 12.66 -15.33
C PHE A 43 -2.54 12.23 -15.35
N PHE A 44 -2.86 11.17 -16.04
CA PHE A 44 -4.20 10.57 -16.05
C PHE A 44 -4.64 10.14 -14.63
N LEU A 45 -3.80 9.40 -13.90
CA LEU A 45 -4.08 8.99 -12.52
C LEU A 45 -4.30 10.18 -11.58
N TYR A 46 -3.48 11.22 -11.70
CA TYR A 46 -3.61 12.45 -10.91
C TYR A 46 -4.97 13.12 -11.11
N TYR A 47 -5.40 13.27 -12.37
CA TYR A 47 -6.71 13.84 -12.67
C TYR A 47 -7.85 12.94 -12.21
N MET A 48 -7.77 11.65 -12.41
CA MET A 48 -8.75 10.68 -11.91
C MET A 48 -8.90 10.76 -10.38
N GLY A 49 -7.78 10.86 -9.67
CA GLY A 49 -7.78 11.10 -8.22
C GLY A 49 -8.45 12.42 -7.83
N LYS A 50 -8.18 13.50 -8.59
CA LYS A 50 -8.79 14.82 -8.38
C LYS A 50 -10.29 14.82 -8.67
N PHE A 51 -10.76 14.11 -9.70
CA PHE A 51 -12.18 13.90 -10.00
C PHE A 51 -12.88 12.98 -9.01
N GLY A 52 -12.12 12.43 -8.09
CA GLY A 52 -12.67 11.75 -6.95
C GLY A 52 -12.80 10.25 -7.10
N MET A 53 -12.03 9.62 -7.94
CA MET A 53 -11.90 8.18 -7.96
C MET A 53 -11.16 7.71 -6.71
N THR A 54 -11.76 6.77 -5.96
CA THR A 54 -11.21 6.25 -4.70
C THR A 54 -10.90 4.75 -4.78
N GLN A 55 -11.15 4.12 -5.92
CA GLN A 55 -10.91 2.69 -6.09
C GLN A 55 -9.42 2.39 -6.12
N LYS A 56 -8.88 1.87 -5.01
CA LYS A 56 -7.44 1.51 -4.84
C LYS A 56 -6.95 0.53 -5.88
N ILE A 57 -7.78 -0.44 -6.27
CA ILE A 57 -7.41 -1.46 -7.27
C ILE A 57 -7.08 -0.83 -8.63
N PHE A 58 -7.78 0.24 -8.99
CA PHE A 58 -7.54 0.97 -10.24
C PHE A 58 -6.14 1.63 -10.24
N PHE A 59 -5.77 2.31 -9.13
CA PHE A 59 -4.45 2.90 -8.98
C PHE A 59 -3.35 1.84 -9.00
N LEU A 60 -3.58 0.68 -8.36
CA LEU A 60 -2.65 -0.44 -8.35
C LEU A 60 -2.44 -1.03 -9.75
N LEU A 61 -3.51 -1.30 -10.48
CA LEU A 61 -3.41 -1.90 -11.83
C LEU A 61 -2.64 -0.99 -12.79
N ILE A 62 -2.97 0.30 -12.81
CA ILE A 62 -2.22 1.25 -13.66
C ILE A 62 -0.80 1.44 -13.13
N GLY A 63 -0.60 1.40 -11.80
CA GLY A 63 0.71 1.43 -11.18
C GLY A 63 1.62 0.30 -11.62
N VAL A 64 1.10 -0.92 -11.77
CA VAL A 64 1.84 -2.07 -12.30
C VAL A 64 2.25 -1.83 -13.77
N ILE A 65 1.37 -1.24 -14.58
CA ILE A 65 1.70 -0.90 -15.96
C ILE A 65 2.82 0.14 -16.00
N ILE A 66 2.73 1.18 -15.20
CA ILE A 66 3.76 2.22 -15.10
C ILE A 66 5.09 1.62 -14.61
N TRP A 67 5.05 0.74 -13.61
CA TRP A 67 6.22 0.03 -13.11
C TRP A 67 6.91 -0.77 -14.24
N TYR A 68 6.13 -1.47 -15.07
CA TYR A 68 6.65 -2.20 -16.23
C TYR A 68 7.28 -1.27 -17.29
N LEU A 69 6.67 -0.11 -17.53
CA LEU A 69 7.23 0.91 -18.44
C LEU A 69 8.57 1.45 -17.92
N PHE A 70 8.69 1.68 -16.62
CA PHE A 70 9.97 2.07 -16.01
C PHE A 70 11.02 0.98 -16.15
N LEU A 71 10.64 -0.28 -15.95
CA LEU A 71 11.54 -1.42 -16.15
C LEU A 71 12.10 -1.46 -17.57
N GLN A 72 11.26 -1.18 -18.60
CA GLN A 72 11.66 -1.14 -19.99
C GLN A 72 12.42 0.15 -20.38
N SER A 73 12.32 1.19 -19.58
CA SER A 73 12.98 2.46 -19.87
C SER A 73 14.46 2.49 -19.47
N GLY A 74 14.96 1.47 -18.77
CA GLY A 74 16.33 1.45 -18.24
C GLY A 74 16.52 2.23 -16.93
N ILE A 75 15.48 2.90 -16.42
CA ILE A 75 15.49 3.54 -15.11
C ILE A 75 15.07 2.53 -14.05
N HIS A 76 15.64 2.66 -12.86
CA HIS A 76 15.31 1.76 -11.76
C HIS A 76 13.81 1.82 -11.42
N SER A 77 13.12 0.69 -11.57
CA SER A 77 11.65 0.62 -11.54
C SER A 77 11.03 0.97 -10.19
N THR A 78 11.77 0.92 -9.09
CA THR A 78 11.28 1.30 -7.75
C THR A 78 10.86 2.77 -7.65
N ILE A 79 11.46 3.66 -8.47
CA ILE A 79 11.05 5.07 -8.53
C ILE A 79 9.59 5.21 -8.92
N SER A 80 9.10 4.35 -9.80
CA SER A 80 7.70 4.40 -10.23
C SER A 80 6.74 4.28 -9.03
N GLY A 81 7.05 3.41 -8.06
CA GLY A 81 6.26 3.26 -6.84
C GLY A 81 6.26 4.51 -5.97
N VAL A 82 7.42 5.17 -5.82
CA VAL A 82 7.54 6.41 -5.05
C VAL A 82 6.71 7.54 -5.70
N ILE A 83 6.83 7.71 -7.02
CA ILE A 83 6.03 8.71 -7.74
C ILE A 83 4.53 8.38 -7.65
N LEU A 84 4.16 7.11 -7.77
CA LEU A 84 2.77 6.65 -7.64
C LEU A 84 2.19 7.03 -6.28
N ALA A 85 2.94 6.86 -5.19
CA ALA A 85 2.51 7.24 -3.85
C ALA A 85 2.16 8.73 -3.72
N PHE A 86 2.87 9.62 -4.43
CA PHE A 86 2.55 11.06 -4.47
C PHE A 86 1.32 11.39 -5.34
N VAL A 87 1.00 10.53 -6.31
CA VAL A 87 -0.13 10.74 -7.21
C VAL A 87 -1.44 10.25 -6.59
N ILE A 88 -1.38 9.23 -5.73
CA ILE A 88 -2.56 8.69 -5.04
C ILE A 88 -3.10 9.72 -4.04
N PRO A 89 -4.43 9.99 -4.04
CA PRO A 89 -5.01 10.97 -3.13
C PRO A 89 -4.81 10.60 -1.65
N ALA A 90 -4.12 11.46 -0.91
CA ALA A 90 -3.88 11.30 0.53
C ALA A 90 -4.97 11.97 1.40
N ARG A 91 -5.90 12.73 0.79
CA ARG A 91 -6.95 13.42 1.53
C ARG A 91 -8.22 12.60 1.59
N PRO A 92 -8.86 12.44 2.76
CA PRO A 92 -10.18 11.85 2.86
C PRO A 92 -11.21 12.73 2.14
N ARG A 93 -12.25 12.11 1.61
CA ARG A 93 -13.35 12.82 0.91
C ARG A 93 -14.34 13.47 1.84
N LEU A 94 -14.55 12.91 3.01
CA LEU A 94 -15.50 13.39 4.01
C LEU A 94 -14.76 13.98 5.19
N ASP A 95 -15.24 15.14 5.63
CA ASP A 95 -14.87 15.71 6.93
C ASP A 95 -15.34 14.76 8.06
N ALA A 96 -14.47 14.53 9.03
CA ALA A 96 -14.75 13.65 10.16
C ALA A 96 -16.08 14.01 10.89
N GLY A 97 -16.41 15.32 10.98
CA GLY A 97 -17.66 15.77 11.57
C GLY A 97 -18.90 15.33 10.79
N LYS A 98 -18.85 15.42 9.44
CA LYS A 98 -19.93 14.94 8.58
C LYS A 98 -20.09 13.42 8.63
N TYR A 99 -18.96 12.70 8.77
CA TYR A 99 -18.94 11.26 8.90
C TYR A 99 -19.62 10.80 10.21
N ILE A 100 -19.22 11.37 11.34
CA ILE A 100 -19.80 11.05 12.64
C ILE A 100 -21.32 11.30 12.65
N LYS A 101 -21.77 12.43 12.06
CA LYS A 101 -23.19 12.72 11.92
C LYS A 101 -23.90 11.64 11.09
N ARG A 102 -23.34 11.28 9.93
CA ARG A 102 -23.91 10.26 9.06
C ARG A 102 -23.98 8.88 9.70
N ILE A 103 -22.95 8.47 10.46
CA ILE A 103 -22.98 7.21 11.23
C ILE A 103 -24.06 7.27 12.31
N ARG A 104 -24.19 8.38 13.02
CA ARG A 104 -25.21 8.54 14.05
C ARG A 104 -26.61 8.40 13.45
N ASP A 105 -26.85 9.00 12.30
CA ASP A 105 -28.14 8.92 11.61
C ASP A 105 -28.43 7.45 11.18
N ILE A 106 -27.43 6.75 10.60
CA ILE A 106 -27.59 5.35 10.18
C ILE A 106 -27.79 4.41 11.38
N ILE A 107 -27.08 4.63 12.50
CA ILE A 107 -27.22 3.79 13.70
C ILE A 107 -28.54 4.11 14.42
N GLY A 108 -29.01 5.37 14.38
CA GLY A 108 -30.29 5.76 14.93
C GLY A 108 -31.47 5.04 14.29
N ASP A 109 -31.35 4.71 13.01
CA ASP A 109 -32.37 3.98 12.23
C ASP A 109 -32.12 2.46 12.22
N PHE A 110 -31.19 1.96 13.05
CA PHE A 110 -30.86 0.53 13.07
C PHE A 110 -32.06 -0.29 13.58
N PRO A 111 -32.56 -1.27 12.80
CA PRO A 111 -33.69 -2.08 13.21
C PRO A 111 -33.33 -3.03 14.34
N VAL A 112 -33.66 -2.60 15.57
CA VAL A 112 -33.46 -3.42 16.77
C VAL A 112 -34.60 -4.42 16.87
N THR A 113 -34.40 -5.62 16.37
CA THR A 113 -35.35 -6.72 16.55
C THR A 113 -35.04 -7.44 17.86
N LYS A 114 -36.00 -7.49 18.77
CA LYS A 114 -35.94 -8.28 20.01
C LYS A 114 -36.08 -9.79 19.72
N SER A 115 -35.30 -10.32 18.83
CA SER A 115 -35.30 -11.77 18.59
C SER A 115 -33.97 -12.36 19.04
N ASP A 116 -34.02 -13.47 19.79
CA ASP A 116 -32.87 -14.27 20.21
C ASP A 116 -32.12 -14.93 19.01
N ASN A 117 -32.41 -14.50 17.80
CA ASN A 117 -31.78 -15.03 16.60
C ASN A 117 -30.37 -14.47 16.47
N ILE A 118 -29.41 -15.37 16.49
CA ILE A 118 -27.97 -15.09 16.27
C ILE A 118 -27.70 -14.58 14.84
N ILE A 119 -28.65 -14.76 13.92
CA ILE A 119 -28.52 -14.39 12.50
C ILE A 119 -29.12 -13.02 12.27
N LEU A 120 -28.30 -12.12 11.71
CA LEU A 120 -28.74 -10.76 11.32
C LEU A 120 -29.76 -10.83 10.19
N THR A 121 -30.78 -9.95 10.27
CA THR A 121 -31.75 -9.80 9.20
C THR A 121 -31.12 -9.10 7.98
N ASN A 122 -31.73 -9.23 6.79
CA ASN A 122 -31.25 -8.56 5.58
C ASN A 122 -31.21 -7.03 5.73
N GLU A 123 -32.12 -6.45 6.50
CA GLU A 123 -32.16 -5.01 6.78
C GLU A 123 -31.00 -4.60 7.70
N GLN A 124 -30.67 -5.38 8.71
CA GLN A 124 -29.52 -5.16 9.58
C GLN A 124 -28.20 -5.26 8.79
N ILE A 125 -28.09 -6.26 7.91
CA ILE A 125 -26.93 -6.40 7.02
C ILE A 125 -26.81 -5.21 6.07
N ALA A 126 -27.91 -4.73 5.50
CA ALA A 126 -27.92 -3.57 4.62
C ALA A 126 -27.45 -2.30 5.35
N THR A 127 -27.89 -2.10 6.59
CA THR A 127 -27.48 -0.96 7.42
C THR A 127 -25.99 -1.02 7.78
N LEU A 128 -25.47 -2.20 8.16
CA LEU A 128 -24.04 -2.39 8.41
C LEU A 128 -23.19 -2.12 7.16
N LYS A 129 -23.63 -2.56 5.98
CA LYS A 129 -22.96 -2.24 4.71
C LYS A 129 -22.99 -0.75 4.39
N GLN A 130 -24.01 0.00 4.83
CA GLN A 130 -24.02 1.45 4.68
C GLN A 130 -22.99 2.14 5.58
N VAL A 131 -22.81 1.65 6.82
CA VAL A 131 -21.75 2.13 7.72
C VAL A 131 -20.38 1.85 7.13
N GLU A 132 -20.15 0.64 6.62
CA GLU A 132 -18.90 0.24 5.97
C GLU A 132 -18.57 1.16 4.77
N ARG A 133 -19.52 1.38 3.87
CA ARG A 133 -19.35 2.31 2.74
C ARG A 133 -19.11 3.76 3.18
N ALA A 134 -19.73 4.19 4.27
CA ALA A 134 -19.48 5.51 4.82
C ALA A 134 -18.05 5.63 5.37
N SER A 135 -17.52 4.56 5.98
CA SER A 135 -16.13 4.48 6.47
C SER A 135 -15.12 4.58 5.33
N ASP A 136 -15.36 3.89 4.21
CA ASP A 136 -14.47 3.91 3.04
C ASP A 136 -14.29 5.31 2.44
N HIS A 137 -15.23 6.22 2.67
CA HIS A 137 -15.12 7.61 2.20
C HIS A 137 -14.34 8.53 3.14
N VAL A 138 -14.09 8.12 4.37
CA VAL A 138 -13.31 8.88 5.37
C VAL A 138 -11.83 8.52 5.34
N ILE A 139 -11.53 7.25 5.09
CA ILE A 139 -10.16 6.78 4.95
C ILE A 139 -9.66 7.18 3.54
N SER A 140 -8.51 7.85 3.47
CA SER A 140 -7.92 8.20 2.18
C SER A 140 -7.54 6.93 1.40
N PRO A 141 -7.59 6.94 0.06
CA PRO A 141 -7.14 5.80 -0.74
C PRO A 141 -5.71 5.39 -0.43
N LEU A 142 -4.81 6.35 -0.19
CA LEU A 142 -3.42 6.09 0.17
C LEU A 142 -3.30 5.36 1.52
N GLN A 143 -3.97 5.85 2.55
CA GLN A 143 -3.97 5.22 3.88
C GLN A 143 -4.55 3.81 3.84
N SER A 144 -5.66 3.63 3.13
CA SER A 144 -6.28 2.31 2.96
C SER A 144 -5.38 1.33 2.18
N LEU A 145 -4.55 1.84 1.28
CA LEU A 145 -3.55 1.03 0.57
C LEU A 145 -2.41 0.63 1.51
N GLU A 146 -1.91 1.56 2.31
CA GLU A 146 -0.89 1.33 3.33
C GLU A 146 -1.32 0.22 4.30
N ASP A 147 -2.53 0.35 4.88
CA ASP A 147 -3.08 -0.64 5.81
C ASP A 147 -3.19 -2.05 5.18
N ASN A 148 -3.65 -2.14 3.93
CA ASN A 148 -3.78 -3.41 3.23
C ASN A 148 -2.44 -4.04 2.86
N LEU A 149 -1.45 -3.21 2.50
CA LEU A 149 -0.11 -3.69 2.12
C LEU A 149 0.75 -4.03 3.33
N HIS A 150 0.46 -3.44 4.50
CA HIS A 150 1.26 -3.64 5.71
C HIS A 150 1.43 -5.13 6.07
N GLY A 151 0.35 -5.91 6.05
CA GLY A 151 0.40 -7.34 6.30
C GLY A 151 1.22 -8.10 5.25
N ALA A 152 1.01 -7.82 3.98
CA ALA A 152 1.74 -8.47 2.89
C ALA A 152 3.24 -8.11 2.92
N VAL A 153 3.58 -6.86 3.21
CA VAL A 153 4.97 -6.42 3.32
C VAL A 153 5.66 -7.12 4.49
N ASN A 154 5.08 -7.09 5.68
CA ASN A 154 5.74 -7.60 6.89
C ASN A 154 5.83 -9.13 6.93
N PHE A 155 4.80 -9.84 6.45
CA PHE A 155 4.73 -11.30 6.57
C PHE A 155 5.15 -12.06 5.31
N VAL A 156 5.23 -11.41 4.16
CA VAL A 156 5.61 -12.07 2.89
C VAL A 156 6.85 -11.42 2.29
N ILE A 157 6.80 -10.11 2.01
CA ILE A 157 7.86 -9.44 1.24
C ILE A 157 9.15 -9.36 2.05
N LEU A 158 9.11 -8.86 3.29
CA LEU A 158 10.30 -8.74 4.14
C LEU A 158 10.97 -10.08 4.44
N PRO A 159 10.25 -11.16 4.82
CA PRO A 159 10.88 -12.47 4.98
C PRO A 159 11.51 -13.01 3.71
N LEU A 160 10.84 -12.89 2.56
CA LEU A 160 11.40 -13.32 1.27
C LEU A 160 12.64 -12.51 0.88
N PHE A 161 12.59 -11.20 1.09
CA PHE A 161 13.72 -10.31 0.83
C PHE A 161 14.92 -10.64 1.73
N ALA A 162 14.69 -10.81 3.04
CA ALA A 162 15.74 -11.20 3.98
C ALA A 162 16.33 -12.57 3.61
N PHE A 163 15.50 -13.52 3.21
CA PHE A 163 15.90 -14.83 2.78
C PHE A 163 16.74 -14.80 1.50
N ALA A 164 16.31 -14.02 0.50
CA ALA A 164 17.05 -13.85 -0.74
C ALA A 164 18.42 -13.17 -0.52
N ASN A 165 18.48 -12.15 0.36
CA ASN A 165 19.73 -11.44 0.68
C ASN A 165 20.66 -12.22 1.58
N ALA A 166 20.16 -13.17 2.38
CA ALA A 166 20.99 -14.05 3.19
C ALA A 166 21.86 -15.02 2.37
N GLY A 167 21.69 -15.05 1.03
CA GLY A 167 22.50 -15.88 0.12
C GLY A 167 22.35 -17.38 0.38
N VAL A 168 21.18 -17.82 0.87
CA VAL A 168 20.93 -19.24 1.12
C VAL A 168 20.89 -20.01 -0.19
N VAL A 169 21.95 -20.74 -0.47
CA VAL A 169 22.06 -21.58 -1.67
C VAL A 169 21.28 -22.88 -1.41
N PHE A 170 20.22 -23.09 -2.13
CA PHE A 170 19.50 -24.38 -2.17
C PHE A 170 20.25 -25.40 -3.04
N SER A 171 21.53 -25.68 -2.74
CA SER A 171 22.18 -26.82 -3.37
C SER A 171 21.90 -28.06 -2.53
N GLY A 172 21.18 -29.01 -3.11
CA GLY A 172 20.77 -30.23 -2.45
C GLY A 172 21.94 -30.99 -1.85
N GLY A 173 22.02 -31.05 -0.53
CA GLY A 173 22.93 -31.94 0.16
C GLY A 173 23.47 -31.54 1.51
N GLY A 174 23.24 -30.35 1.99
CA GLY A 174 23.78 -29.93 3.29
C GLY A 174 22.82 -28.99 4.02
N GLY A 175 22.11 -29.54 4.99
CA GLY A 175 21.42 -28.85 6.09
C GLY A 175 20.84 -27.47 5.80
N VAL A 176 19.60 -27.44 5.32
CA VAL A 176 18.78 -26.21 5.24
C VAL A 176 18.63 -25.54 6.63
N VAL A 177 18.99 -26.23 7.69
CA VAL A 177 18.92 -25.76 9.09
C VAL A 177 20.32 -25.51 9.61
N GLY A 178 20.97 -24.46 9.13
CA GLY A 178 22.23 -23.97 9.72
C GLY A 178 21.96 -22.94 10.82
N ALA A 179 22.98 -22.70 11.65
CA ALA A 179 22.90 -21.68 12.72
C ALA A 179 22.46 -20.29 12.19
N VAL A 180 22.81 -19.96 10.94
CA VAL A 180 22.43 -18.72 10.28
C VAL A 180 20.93 -18.69 9.97
N SER A 181 20.34 -19.78 9.49
CA SER A 181 18.91 -19.88 9.20
C SER A 181 18.05 -19.74 10.46
N ILE A 182 18.52 -20.33 11.56
CA ILE A 182 17.88 -20.22 12.88
C ILE A 182 18.02 -18.79 13.42
N ALA A 183 19.17 -18.16 13.29
CA ALA A 183 19.39 -16.79 13.74
C ALA A 183 18.51 -15.78 12.96
N VAL A 184 18.38 -15.95 11.64
CA VAL A 184 17.50 -15.11 10.80
C VAL A 184 16.05 -15.32 11.17
N ALA A 185 15.59 -16.57 11.34
CA ALA A 185 14.23 -16.86 11.74
C ALA A 185 13.91 -16.30 13.15
N ALA A 186 14.83 -16.40 14.10
CA ALA A 186 14.68 -15.84 15.44
C ALA A 186 14.66 -14.31 15.41
N GLY A 187 15.48 -13.66 14.57
CA GLY A 187 15.52 -12.21 14.44
C GLY A 187 14.27 -11.62 13.74
N LEU A 188 13.55 -12.42 12.94
CA LEU A 188 12.28 -12.01 12.29
C LEU A 188 11.07 -12.19 13.22
N LEU A 189 11.19 -12.98 14.30
CA LEU A 189 10.12 -13.23 15.27
C LEU A 189 10.17 -12.33 16.51
N LEU A 190 11.26 -11.60 16.71
CA LEU A 190 11.48 -10.61 17.78
C LEU A 190 11.19 -9.19 17.31
#